data_14b2a3f6c2145ce726e22437491320c4
#
_entry.id   14b2a3f6c2145ce726e22437491320c4
#
_cell.length_a   1.000
_cell.length_b   1.000
_cell.length_c   1.000
_cell.angle_alpha   90.00
_cell.angle_beta   90.00
_cell.angle_gamma   90.00
#
_symmetry.space_group_name_H-M   'P 1'
#
loop_
_entity.id
_entity.type
_entity.pdbx_description
1 polymer ?
#
loop_
_entity_poly.entity_id
_entity_poly.type
_entity_poly.pdbx_seq_one_letter_code
_entity_poly.pdbx_strand_id
1 'polypeptide(L)'
;MPNLCFRDGQTVLFIGDSITDCGRRGAAAPFGDGYVSLCIDLITSKYPERKIRFINKGIGGNTVLDMYERWEDDVIRHKPDWVSVKIGINDLHRWLRGAEQAFTPENFRKLYDDILARTVKKVGSKLVLIEPFYISVSKGDQTFRGKVLDLIPQYTEVVREMSKKYKTRIVHTHEMFQRQLKYRDSEVFCPEPVHPNRTGHLLIACELLKVLEE
;
A
#
# COMPACT_ATOMS: atom_id res chain seq x y z
N MET A 1 -11.81 14.53 -20.09
CA MET A 1 -10.63 13.91 -19.42
C MET A 1 -11.13 13.33 -18.11
N PRO A 2 -10.59 12.20 -17.64
CA PRO A 2 -10.94 11.70 -16.32
C PRO A 2 -10.59 12.76 -15.27
N ASN A 3 -11.41 12.84 -14.21
CA ASN A 3 -11.24 13.86 -13.19
C ASN A 3 -10.51 13.26 -11.99
N LEU A 4 -9.37 13.86 -11.61
CA LEU A 4 -8.63 13.43 -10.44
C LEU A 4 -9.43 13.73 -9.15
N CYS A 5 -9.59 12.75 -8.27
CA CYS A 5 -10.31 12.92 -7.01
C CYS A 5 -9.63 13.85 -6.00
N PHE A 6 -8.32 14.06 -6.14
CA PHE A 6 -7.58 15.05 -5.36
C PHE A 6 -7.83 16.47 -5.89
N ARG A 7 -8.13 17.39 -4.99
CA ARG A 7 -8.38 18.80 -5.33
C ARG A 7 -7.14 19.64 -5.14
N ASP A 8 -7.12 20.80 -5.79
CA ASP A 8 -6.06 21.80 -5.58
C ASP A 8 -5.91 22.16 -4.11
N GLY A 9 -4.67 22.33 -3.64
CA GLY A 9 -4.32 22.68 -2.25
C GLY A 9 -4.42 21.54 -1.24
N GLN A 10 -4.89 20.35 -1.59
CA GLN A 10 -5.02 19.22 -0.67
C GLN A 10 -3.69 18.59 -0.29
N THR A 11 -3.67 17.98 0.90
CA THR A 11 -2.57 17.16 1.41
C THR A 11 -2.91 15.67 1.26
N VAL A 12 -2.04 14.93 0.58
CA VAL A 12 -2.11 13.48 0.36
C VAL A 12 -0.94 12.82 1.08
N LEU A 13 -1.23 11.91 1.99
CA LEU A 13 -0.23 11.19 2.77
C LEU A 13 -0.22 9.72 2.39
N PHE A 14 0.96 9.20 2.04
CA PHE A 14 1.23 7.78 1.80
C PHE A 14 1.90 7.18 3.03
N ILE A 15 1.41 6.03 3.52
CA ILE A 15 1.98 5.32 4.66
C ILE A 15 1.99 3.81 4.39
N GLY A 16 3.02 3.12 4.87
CA GLY A 16 3.20 1.69 4.64
C GLY A 16 4.58 1.19 5.04
N ASP A 17 4.96 0.09 4.41
CA ASP A 17 6.21 -0.64 4.60
C ASP A 17 7.34 -0.21 3.65
N SER A 18 8.30 -1.12 3.37
CA SER A 18 9.45 -0.91 2.47
C SER A 18 9.03 -0.53 1.04
N ILE A 19 7.89 -1.02 0.56
CA ILE A 19 7.39 -0.77 -0.79
C ILE A 19 6.90 0.69 -0.91
N THR A 20 6.46 1.30 0.17
CA THR A 20 6.10 2.72 0.26
C THR A 20 7.32 3.58 0.60
N ASP A 21 8.24 3.10 1.45
CA ASP A 21 9.47 3.80 1.84
C ASP A 21 10.37 4.07 0.63
N CYS A 22 10.82 3.01 -0.05
CA CYS A 22 11.71 3.07 -1.21
C CYS A 22 12.83 4.12 -1.09
N GLY A 23 13.50 4.19 0.06
CA GLY A 23 14.62 5.10 0.28
C GLY A 23 14.25 6.56 0.54
N ARG A 24 13.00 6.87 0.88
CA ARG A 24 12.52 8.26 1.12
C ARG A 24 13.26 9.02 2.22
N ARG A 25 14.03 8.32 3.08
CA ARG A 25 14.85 8.91 4.16
C ARG A 25 16.32 9.00 3.80
N GLY A 26 16.69 8.66 2.59
CA GLY A 26 18.07 8.64 2.09
C GLY A 26 18.21 9.36 0.76
N ALA A 27 18.91 8.73 -0.18
CA ALA A 27 19.22 9.31 -1.50
C ALA A 27 17.98 9.66 -2.33
N ALA A 28 16.85 8.96 -2.11
CA ALA A 28 15.59 9.21 -2.81
C ALA A 28 14.58 10.05 -1.98
N ALA A 29 15.07 10.87 -1.05
CA ALA A 29 14.22 11.78 -0.28
C ALA A 29 13.56 12.84 -1.18
N PRO A 30 12.34 13.32 -0.85
CA PRO A 30 11.51 12.93 0.30
C PRO A 30 10.47 11.84 -0.03
N PHE A 31 10.37 11.38 -1.28
CA PHE A 31 9.25 10.50 -1.72
C PHE A 31 9.66 9.05 -1.98
N GLY A 32 10.95 8.75 -1.99
CA GLY A 32 11.47 7.46 -2.43
C GLY A 32 11.56 7.36 -3.96
N ASP A 33 12.07 6.23 -4.47
CA ASP A 33 12.20 5.93 -5.91
C ASP A 33 11.17 4.88 -6.40
N GLY A 34 10.14 4.61 -5.58
CA GLY A 34 9.11 3.62 -5.82
C GLY A 34 7.80 4.20 -6.38
N TYR A 35 6.70 3.46 -6.16
CA TYR A 35 5.39 3.81 -6.70
C TYR A 35 4.86 5.17 -6.23
N VAL A 36 5.28 5.64 -5.05
CA VAL A 36 4.84 6.95 -4.53
C VAL A 36 5.35 8.07 -5.42
N SER A 37 6.68 8.14 -5.67
CA SER A 37 7.25 9.16 -6.56
C SER A 37 6.69 9.06 -7.98
N LEU A 38 6.58 7.84 -8.52
CA LEU A 38 6.02 7.64 -9.86
C LEU A 38 4.55 8.07 -9.95
N CYS A 39 3.75 7.84 -8.92
CA CYS A 39 2.36 8.32 -8.87
C CYS A 39 2.30 9.86 -8.80
N ILE A 40 3.19 10.48 -8.02
CA ILE A 40 3.32 11.94 -7.94
C ILE A 40 3.68 12.51 -9.31
N ASP A 41 4.65 11.92 -10.00
CA ASP A 41 5.07 12.34 -11.35
C ASP A 41 3.92 12.24 -12.36
N LEU A 42 3.19 11.11 -12.34
CA LEU A 42 2.01 10.90 -13.19
C LEU A 42 0.92 11.93 -12.92
N ILE A 43 0.61 12.20 -11.65
CA ILE A 43 -0.39 13.19 -11.25
C ILE A 43 0.06 14.59 -11.69
N THR A 44 1.30 14.96 -11.37
CA THR A 44 1.84 16.30 -11.69
C THR A 44 1.89 16.57 -13.19
N SER A 45 2.27 15.56 -13.97
CA SER A 45 2.33 15.69 -15.44
C SER A 45 0.96 15.75 -16.10
N LYS A 46 -0.04 15.03 -15.56
CA LYS A 46 -1.38 14.94 -16.14
C LYS A 46 -2.33 16.05 -15.65
N TYR A 47 -2.09 16.57 -14.45
CA TYR A 47 -2.92 17.58 -13.78
C TYR A 47 -2.05 18.72 -13.22
N PRO A 48 -1.32 19.45 -14.10
CA PRO A 48 -0.36 20.48 -13.67
C PRO A 48 -1.00 21.65 -12.92
N GLU A 49 -2.32 21.84 -13.08
CA GLU A 49 -3.09 22.84 -12.35
C GLU A 49 -3.36 22.48 -10.89
N ARG A 50 -3.14 21.23 -10.47
CA ARG A 50 -3.39 20.74 -9.10
C ARG A 50 -2.13 20.85 -8.25
N LYS A 51 -2.06 21.84 -7.37
CA LYS A 51 -0.96 22.04 -6.41
C LYS A 51 -1.22 21.19 -5.16
N ILE A 52 -0.90 19.90 -5.23
CA ILE A 52 -1.12 18.94 -4.16
C ILE A 52 0.14 18.82 -3.30
N ARG A 53 -0.03 18.85 -1.99
CA ARG A 53 1.05 18.56 -1.04
C ARG A 53 1.11 17.06 -0.79
N PHE A 54 2.22 16.43 -1.16
CA PHE A 54 2.46 15.01 -0.93
C PHE A 54 3.37 14.78 0.28
N ILE A 55 3.09 13.72 1.05
CA ILE A 55 3.88 13.27 2.20
C ILE A 55 4.06 11.77 2.09
N ASN A 56 5.29 11.26 2.21
CA ASN A 56 5.57 9.84 2.31
C ASN A 56 6.03 9.48 3.74
N LYS A 57 5.32 8.55 4.39
CA LYS A 57 5.56 8.01 5.74
C LYS A 57 5.81 6.49 5.73
N GLY A 58 6.22 5.92 4.60
CA GLY A 58 6.67 4.54 4.51
C GLY A 58 7.89 4.27 5.39
N ILE A 59 7.96 3.10 6.03
CA ILE A 59 9.13 2.64 6.80
C ILE A 59 9.37 1.16 6.48
N GLY A 60 10.59 0.84 6.02
CA GLY A 60 10.97 -0.54 5.69
C GLY A 60 10.74 -1.51 6.85
N GLY A 61 10.17 -2.70 6.54
CA GLY A 61 9.94 -3.76 7.52
C GLY A 61 8.71 -3.59 8.41
N ASN A 62 7.99 -2.45 8.32
CA ASN A 62 6.82 -2.21 9.18
C ASN A 62 5.70 -3.21 8.94
N THR A 63 5.04 -3.57 10.03
CA THR A 63 3.76 -4.29 10.12
C THR A 63 2.63 -3.31 10.46
N VAL A 64 1.39 -3.80 10.49
CA VAL A 64 0.26 -2.99 10.95
C VAL A 64 0.43 -2.54 12.41
N LEU A 65 1.08 -3.37 13.25
CA LEU A 65 1.37 -3.03 14.65
C LEU A 65 2.34 -1.85 14.74
N ASP A 66 3.45 -1.89 13.99
CA ASP A 66 4.40 -0.78 13.94
C ASP A 66 3.71 0.51 13.44
N MET A 67 2.81 0.42 12.47
CA MET A 67 2.02 1.56 12.01
C MET A 67 1.04 2.06 13.07
N TYR A 68 0.39 1.17 13.81
CA TYR A 68 -0.53 1.50 14.90
C TYR A 68 0.16 2.35 15.97
N GLU A 69 1.38 1.99 16.37
CA GLU A 69 2.16 2.69 17.39
C GLU A 69 2.53 4.11 16.99
N ARG A 70 2.87 4.33 15.71
CA ARG A 70 3.28 5.65 15.19
C ARG A 70 2.16 6.45 14.51
N TRP A 71 0.91 5.96 14.53
CA TRP A 71 -0.19 6.52 13.73
C TRP A 71 -0.55 7.97 14.11
N GLU A 72 -0.48 8.30 15.39
CA GLU A 72 -0.77 9.65 15.88
C GLU A 72 0.23 10.66 15.29
N ASP A 73 1.51 10.34 15.34
CA ASP A 73 2.60 11.23 14.90
C ASP A 73 2.69 11.31 13.37
N ASP A 74 2.53 10.18 12.69
CA ASP A 74 2.78 10.09 11.27
C ASP A 74 1.55 10.36 10.40
N VAL A 75 0.34 10.28 10.96
CA VAL A 75 -0.90 10.53 10.21
C VAL A 75 -1.74 11.63 10.84
N ILE A 76 -2.17 11.45 12.09
CA ILE A 76 -3.19 12.32 12.69
C ILE A 76 -2.69 13.76 12.82
N ARG A 77 -1.46 13.98 13.29
CA ARG A 77 -0.86 15.33 13.44
C ARG A 77 -0.67 16.06 12.12
N HIS A 78 -0.55 15.36 11.00
CA HIS A 78 -0.44 15.98 9.67
C HIS A 78 -1.77 16.48 9.11
N LYS A 79 -2.90 16.03 9.66
CA LYS A 79 -4.26 16.38 9.23
C LYS A 79 -4.43 16.29 7.70
N PRO A 80 -4.07 15.17 7.05
CA PRO A 80 -4.14 15.06 5.61
C PRO A 80 -5.59 14.97 5.13
N ASP A 81 -5.87 15.48 3.93
CA ASP A 81 -7.18 15.30 3.26
C ASP A 81 -7.37 13.86 2.79
N TRP A 82 -6.27 13.21 2.41
CA TRP A 82 -6.26 11.83 1.92
C TRP A 82 -5.12 11.03 2.55
N VAL A 83 -5.41 9.78 2.91
CA VAL A 83 -4.41 8.82 3.38
C VAL A 83 -4.44 7.58 2.50
N SER A 84 -3.30 7.27 1.88
CA SER A 84 -3.06 6.02 1.15
C SER A 84 -2.32 5.04 2.05
N VAL A 85 -2.89 3.85 2.28
CA VAL A 85 -2.36 2.84 3.20
C VAL A 85 -2.01 1.56 2.44
N LYS A 86 -0.74 1.13 2.53
CA LYS A 86 -0.24 -0.12 1.94
C LYS A 86 0.58 -0.90 2.96
N ILE A 87 0.03 -2.02 3.48
CA ILE A 87 0.65 -2.82 4.55
C ILE A 87 0.15 -4.27 4.49
N GLY A 88 0.81 -5.22 5.17
CA GLY A 88 0.32 -6.57 5.43
C GLY A 88 1.25 -7.70 5.02
N ILE A 89 2.22 -7.48 4.10
CA ILE A 89 3.14 -8.55 3.67
C ILE A 89 4.12 -8.93 4.79
N ASN A 90 4.59 -7.97 5.57
CA ASN A 90 5.47 -8.23 6.72
C ASN A 90 4.72 -8.92 7.86
N ASP A 91 3.45 -8.59 8.07
CA ASP A 91 2.56 -9.27 9.03
C ASP A 91 2.46 -10.76 8.67
N LEU A 92 2.12 -11.08 7.42
CA LEU A 92 2.04 -12.44 6.92
C LEU A 92 3.37 -13.18 7.08
N HIS A 93 4.49 -12.55 6.70
CA HIS A 93 5.81 -13.18 6.80
C HIS A 93 6.21 -13.47 8.26
N ARG A 94 5.92 -12.55 9.19
CA ARG A 94 6.20 -12.76 10.62
C ARG A 94 5.35 -13.88 11.18
N TRP A 95 4.06 -13.94 10.82
CA TRP A 95 3.16 -15.02 11.24
C TRP A 95 3.65 -16.39 10.73
N LEU A 96 4.00 -16.50 9.46
CA LEU A 96 4.53 -17.75 8.90
C LEU A 96 5.86 -18.22 9.52
N ARG A 97 6.67 -17.31 10.03
CA ARG A 97 7.92 -17.62 10.73
C ARG A 97 7.74 -17.97 12.21
N GLY A 98 6.50 -18.11 12.67
CA GLY A 98 6.20 -18.48 14.06
C GLY A 98 6.30 -17.30 15.04
N ALA A 99 6.43 -16.08 14.55
CA ALA A 99 6.34 -14.91 15.40
C ALA A 99 4.86 -14.68 15.77
N GLU A 100 4.59 -14.71 17.03
CA GLU A 100 3.41 -14.40 17.83
C GLU A 100 2.04 -14.23 17.14
N GLN A 101 0.96 -14.47 17.89
CA GLN A 101 -0.43 -14.20 17.51
C GLN A 101 -0.70 -12.74 17.08
N ALA A 102 0.22 -11.83 17.38
CA ALA A 102 0.15 -10.41 16.99
C ALA A 102 -0.02 -10.19 15.48
N PHE A 103 0.44 -11.13 14.66
CA PHE A 103 0.46 -10.98 13.20
C PHE A 103 -0.57 -11.83 12.46
N THR A 104 -1.48 -12.50 13.17
CA THR A 104 -2.57 -13.26 12.55
C THR A 104 -3.49 -12.34 11.73
N PRO A 105 -4.21 -12.85 10.71
CA PRO A 105 -5.19 -12.07 9.96
C PRO A 105 -6.25 -11.41 10.85
N GLU A 106 -6.62 -12.03 11.97
CA GLU A 106 -7.58 -11.46 12.93
C GLU A 106 -7.01 -10.22 13.64
N ASN A 107 -5.78 -10.30 14.17
CA ASN A 107 -5.13 -9.16 14.80
C ASN A 107 -4.79 -8.07 13.79
N PHE A 108 -4.36 -8.46 12.57
CA PHE A 108 -4.20 -7.52 11.47
C PHE A 108 -5.49 -6.74 11.22
N ARG A 109 -6.64 -7.43 11.11
CA ARG A 109 -7.96 -6.80 10.94
C ARG A 109 -8.25 -5.80 12.06
N LYS A 110 -8.06 -6.19 13.32
CA LYS A 110 -8.35 -5.36 14.50
C LYS A 110 -7.53 -4.07 14.51
N LEU A 111 -6.22 -4.17 14.31
CA LEU A 111 -5.32 -3.01 14.30
C LEU A 111 -5.56 -2.12 13.07
N TYR A 112 -5.78 -2.74 11.91
CA TYR A 112 -6.05 -2.02 10.67
C TYR A 112 -7.37 -1.24 10.76
N ASP A 113 -8.42 -1.85 11.29
CA ASP A 113 -9.70 -1.18 11.55
C ASP A 113 -9.55 0.02 12.50
N ASP A 114 -8.79 -0.14 13.59
CA ASP A 114 -8.57 0.93 14.57
C ASP A 114 -7.87 2.15 13.96
N ILE A 115 -6.79 1.95 13.21
CA ILE A 115 -6.07 3.08 12.59
C ILE A 115 -6.93 3.82 11.55
N LEU A 116 -7.75 3.09 10.77
CA LEU A 116 -8.67 3.72 9.82
C LEU A 116 -9.80 4.47 10.54
N ALA A 117 -10.38 3.87 11.58
CA ALA A 117 -11.40 4.51 12.41
C ALA A 117 -10.90 5.82 13.03
N ARG A 118 -9.69 5.80 13.61
CA ARG A 118 -9.05 7.01 14.16
C ARG A 118 -8.87 8.09 13.10
N THR A 119 -8.45 7.72 11.91
CA THR A 119 -8.24 8.66 10.80
C THR A 119 -9.54 9.35 10.39
N VAL A 120 -10.59 8.57 10.15
CA VAL A 120 -11.90 9.11 9.76
C VAL A 120 -12.50 9.96 10.89
N LYS A 121 -12.43 9.48 12.15
CA LYS A 121 -13.06 10.16 13.29
C LYS A 121 -12.33 11.44 13.70
N LYS A 122 -10.98 11.44 13.75
CA LYS A 122 -10.20 12.58 14.26
C LYS A 122 -9.86 13.61 13.19
N VAL A 123 -9.71 13.20 11.94
CA VAL A 123 -9.24 14.07 10.85
C VAL A 123 -10.30 14.27 9.77
N GLY A 124 -11.13 13.28 9.53
CA GLY A 124 -12.09 13.30 8.41
C GLY A 124 -11.45 12.99 7.05
N SER A 125 -10.26 12.42 7.03
CA SER A 125 -9.54 12.09 5.79
C SER A 125 -10.31 11.07 4.96
N LYS A 126 -10.26 11.21 3.65
CA LYS A 126 -10.61 10.16 2.70
C LYS A 126 -9.48 9.15 2.61
N LEU A 127 -9.83 7.91 2.31
CA LEU A 127 -8.89 6.79 2.33
C LEU A 127 -8.73 6.15 0.95
N VAL A 128 -7.50 5.73 0.66
CA VAL A 128 -7.18 4.83 -0.46
C VAL A 128 -6.43 3.64 0.12
N LEU A 129 -6.96 2.45 -0.04
CA LEU A 129 -6.34 1.23 0.48
C LEU A 129 -5.67 0.48 -0.67
N ILE A 130 -4.45 0.00 -0.42
CA ILE A 130 -3.67 -0.78 -1.39
C ILE A 130 -3.42 -2.15 -0.77
N GLU A 131 -3.88 -3.21 -1.44
CA GLU A 131 -3.69 -4.57 -0.96
C GLU A 131 -2.21 -4.95 -0.81
N PRO A 132 -1.84 -5.79 0.18
CA PRO A 132 -0.57 -6.49 0.13
C PRO A 132 -0.54 -7.41 -1.08
N PHE A 133 0.63 -7.69 -1.63
CA PHE A 133 0.81 -8.57 -2.78
C PHE A 133 2.03 -9.46 -2.63
N TYR A 134 2.08 -10.50 -3.46
CA TYR A 134 3.22 -11.38 -3.59
C TYR A 134 3.39 -11.78 -5.06
N ILE A 135 4.56 -11.51 -5.64
CA ILE A 135 4.82 -11.68 -7.08
C ILE A 135 5.47 -13.06 -7.29
N SER A 136 4.66 -14.09 -7.30
CA SER A 136 5.07 -15.48 -7.53
C SER A 136 3.90 -16.30 -8.07
N VAL A 137 4.17 -17.43 -8.70
CA VAL A 137 3.18 -18.38 -9.23
C VAL A 137 3.20 -19.74 -8.50
N SER A 138 4.11 -19.96 -7.57
CA SER A 138 4.30 -21.24 -6.85
C SER A 138 3.22 -21.47 -5.80
N LYS A 139 1.99 -21.79 -6.23
CA LYS A 139 0.88 -22.12 -5.32
C LYS A 139 0.88 -23.60 -4.94
N GLY A 140 0.42 -23.90 -3.72
CA GLY A 140 0.16 -25.27 -3.27
C GLY A 140 1.41 -26.10 -2.97
N ASP A 141 2.61 -25.53 -3.04
CA ASP A 141 3.84 -26.21 -2.65
C ASP A 141 4.17 -25.97 -1.16
N GLN A 142 5.03 -26.82 -0.60
CA GLN A 142 5.44 -26.70 0.81
C GLN A 142 6.55 -25.66 1.04
N THR A 143 6.94 -24.95 0.00
CA THR A 143 7.94 -23.89 0.11
C THR A 143 7.36 -22.69 0.87
N PHE A 144 8.24 -21.85 1.40
CA PHE A 144 7.81 -20.58 2.01
C PHE A 144 7.00 -19.72 1.03
N ARG A 145 7.40 -19.70 -0.25
CA ARG A 145 6.69 -18.95 -1.29
C ARG A 145 5.27 -19.48 -1.54
N GLY A 146 5.09 -20.79 -1.59
CA GLY A 146 3.78 -21.42 -1.74
C GLY A 146 2.87 -21.09 -0.56
N LYS A 147 3.38 -21.23 0.67
CA LYS A 147 2.64 -20.89 1.89
C LYS A 147 2.21 -19.42 1.93
N VAL A 148 3.07 -18.50 1.48
CA VAL A 148 2.70 -17.07 1.37
C VAL A 148 1.55 -16.89 0.38
N LEU A 149 1.62 -17.52 -0.80
CA LEU A 149 0.56 -17.43 -1.81
C LEU A 149 -0.77 -18.03 -1.36
N ASP A 150 -0.73 -19.09 -0.54
CA ASP A 150 -1.93 -19.71 0.02
C ASP A 150 -2.59 -18.85 1.11
N LEU A 151 -1.80 -18.05 1.83
CA LEU A 151 -2.27 -17.26 2.97
C LEU A 151 -2.55 -15.78 2.66
N ILE A 152 -1.93 -15.20 1.64
CA ILE A 152 -2.11 -13.79 1.32
C ILE A 152 -3.58 -13.38 1.04
N PRO A 153 -4.46 -14.26 0.52
CA PRO A 153 -5.88 -13.94 0.39
C PRO A 153 -6.55 -13.54 1.70
N GLN A 154 -6.11 -14.06 2.85
CA GLN A 154 -6.67 -13.69 4.15
C GLN A 154 -6.38 -12.23 4.51
N TYR A 155 -5.22 -11.70 4.14
CA TYR A 155 -4.86 -10.30 4.36
C TYR A 155 -5.50 -9.36 3.33
N THR A 156 -5.56 -9.77 2.07
CA THR A 156 -6.24 -8.95 1.04
C THR A 156 -7.73 -8.84 1.33
N GLU A 157 -8.38 -9.91 1.84
CA GLU A 157 -9.79 -9.86 2.21
C GLU A 157 -10.04 -8.87 3.36
N VAL A 158 -9.16 -8.80 4.36
CA VAL A 158 -9.26 -7.77 5.41
C VAL A 158 -9.24 -6.36 4.80
N VAL A 159 -8.34 -6.09 3.85
CA VAL A 159 -8.28 -4.78 3.19
C VAL A 159 -9.58 -4.49 2.42
N ARG A 160 -10.16 -5.49 1.76
CA ARG A 160 -11.46 -5.40 1.04
C ARG A 160 -12.63 -5.13 1.99
N GLU A 161 -12.68 -5.84 3.12
CA GLU A 161 -13.68 -5.61 4.16
C GLU A 161 -13.59 -4.16 4.68
N MET A 162 -12.38 -3.69 4.99
CA MET A 162 -12.17 -2.31 5.43
C MET A 162 -12.54 -1.30 4.34
N SER A 163 -12.23 -1.60 3.10
CA SER A 163 -12.62 -0.73 1.98
C SER A 163 -14.15 -0.58 1.88
N LYS A 164 -14.88 -1.67 2.01
CA LYS A 164 -16.37 -1.65 2.05
C LYS A 164 -16.88 -0.88 3.27
N LYS A 165 -16.33 -1.14 4.47
CA LYS A 165 -16.73 -0.51 5.73
C LYS A 165 -16.57 1.01 5.69
N TYR A 166 -15.42 1.49 5.22
CA TYR A 166 -15.08 2.92 5.19
C TYR A 166 -15.38 3.59 3.85
N LYS A 167 -15.97 2.87 2.89
CA LYS A 167 -16.29 3.37 1.54
C LYS A 167 -15.09 4.03 0.87
N THR A 168 -13.95 3.32 0.90
CA THR A 168 -12.68 3.82 0.37
C THR A 168 -12.50 3.47 -1.10
N ARG A 169 -11.54 4.11 -1.75
CA ARG A 169 -10.95 3.59 -2.99
C ARG A 169 -10.00 2.44 -2.64
N ILE A 170 -9.89 1.44 -3.52
CA ILE A 170 -9.03 0.27 -3.30
C ILE A 170 -8.26 -0.08 -4.56
N VAL A 171 -6.98 -0.44 -4.38
CA VAL A 171 -6.12 -0.96 -5.45
C VAL A 171 -5.86 -2.44 -5.20
N HIS A 172 -6.33 -3.30 -6.10
CA HIS A 172 -6.19 -4.76 -6.04
C HIS A 172 -4.84 -5.21 -6.59
N THR A 173 -3.76 -4.83 -5.91
CA THR A 173 -2.38 -5.05 -6.38
C THR A 173 -2.01 -6.52 -6.50
N HIS A 174 -2.52 -7.40 -5.61
CA HIS A 174 -2.23 -8.82 -5.73
C HIS A 174 -2.82 -9.42 -7.01
N GLU A 175 -4.08 -9.17 -7.29
CA GLU A 175 -4.73 -9.62 -8.53
C GLU A 175 -4.10 -9.00 -9.76
N MET A 176 -3.72 -7.72 -9.68
CA MET A 176 -3.02 -7.03 -10.75
C MET A 176 -1.73 -7.77 -11.13
N PHE A 177 -0.85 -8.09 -10.17
CA PHE A 177 0.37 -8.84 -10.43
C PHE A 177 0.07 -10.25 -10.92
N GLN A 178 -0.89 -10.98 -10.33
CA GLN A 178 -1.27 -12.31 -10.80
C GLN A 178 -1.77 -12.32 -12.26
N ARG A 179 -2.43 -11.23 -12.71
CA ARG A 179 -2.78 -11.05 -14.13
C ARG A 179 -1.55 -10.90 -15.02
N GLN A 180 -0.56 -10.11 -14.58
CA GLN A 180 0.67 -9.89 -15.35
C GLN A 180 1.51 -11.17 -15.47
N LEU A 181 1.55 -11.99 -14.42
CA LEU A 181 2.27 -13.26 -14.40
C LEU A 181 1.69 -14.33 -15.34
N LYS A 182 0.52 -14.09 -15.93
CA LYS A 182 0.01 -14.93 -17.04
C LYS A 182 0.76 -14.70 -18.36
N TYR A 183 1.44 -13.57 -18.50
CA TYR A 183 2.08 -13.12 -19.74
C TYR A 183 3.58 -12.93 -19.63
N ARG A 184 4.09 -12.70 -18.42
CA ARG A 184 5.50 -12.38 -18.17
C ARG A 184 5.99 -13.06 -16.89
N ASP A 185 7.28 -13.41 -16.88
CA ASP A 185 7.95 -13.94 -15.69
C ASP A 185 8.04 -12.89 -14.58
N SER A 186 8.09 -13.37 -13.34
CA SER A 186 8.13 -12.51 -12.16
C SER A 186 9.31 -11.53 -12.15
N GLU A 187 10.45 -11.94 -12.72
CA GLU A 187 11.68 -11.14 -12.78
C GLU A 187 11.52 -9.84 -13.58
N VAL A 188 10.53 -9.78 -14.49
CA VAL A 188 10.18 -8.53 -15.21
C VAL A 188 9.68 -7.46 -14.23
N PHE A 189 9.08 -7.87 -13.11
CA PHE A 189 8.43 -6.95 -12.15
C PHE A 189 9.17 -6.84 -10.81
N CYS A 190 9.96 -7.86 -10.45
CA CYS A 190 10.65 -7.92 -9.17
C CYS A 190 11.85 -8.87 -9.20
N PRO A 191 12.96 -8.54 -8.51
CA PRO A 191 14.10 -9.44 -8.31
C PRO A 191 13.77 -10.57 -7.31
N GLU A 192 12.80 -10.32 -6.43
CA GLU A 192 12.26 -11.29 -5.47
C GLU A 192 10.78 -10.93 -5.16
N PRO A 193 9.95 -11.88 -4.66
CA PRO A 193 8.49 -11.74 -4.70
C PRO A 193 7.86 -10.54 -3.96
N VAL A 194 8.60 -9.82 -3.11
CA VAL A 194 8.07 -8.74 -2.25
C VAL A 194 8.40 -7.35 -2.79
N HIS A 195 9.65 -7.13 -3.23
CA HIS A 195 10.11 -5.79 -3.60
C HIS A 195 10.14 -5.61 -5.13
N PRO A 196 9.19 -4.85 -5.68
CA PRO A 196 9.16 -4.58 -7.11
C PRO A 196 10.41 -3.84 -7.58
N ASN A 197 10.80 -4.11 -8.81
CA ASN A 197 11.71 -3.24 -9.55
C ASN A 197 10.94 -2.02 -10.10
N ARG A 198 11.61 -1.16 -10.86
CA ARG A 198 10.99 0.04 -11.45
C ARG A 198 9.73 -0.26 -12.25
N THR A 199 9.72 -1.36 -13.04
CA THR A 199 8.54 -1.78 -13.82
C THR A 199 7.37 -2.17 -12.92
N GLY A 200 7.64 -2.95 -11.86
CA GLY A 200 6.62 -3.31 -10.90
C GLY A 200 6.06 -2.11 -10.12
N HIS A 201 6.92 -1.17 -9.71
CA HIS A 201 6.47 0.08 -9.09
C HIS A 201 5.65 0.96 -10.03
N LEU A 202 6.03 1.04 -11.30
CA LEU A 202 5.26 1.79 -12.31
C LEU A 202 3.87 1.18 -12.49
N LEU A 203 3.78 -0.14 -12.51
CA LEU A 203 2.49 -0.83 -12.60
C LEU A 203 1.57 -0.47 -11.41
N ILE A 204 2.11 -0.46 -10.17
CA ILE A 204 1.35 -0.03 -8.99
C ILE A 204 0.91 1.43 -9.13
N ALA A 205 1.80 2.33 -9.57
CA ALA A 205 1.49 3.75 -9.73
C ALA A 205 0.40 3.99 -10.78
N CYS A 206 0.42 3.26 -11.90
CA CYS A 206 -0.61 3.34 -12.93
C CYS A 206 -1.98 2.83 -12.44
N GLU A 207 -2.01 1.70 -11.73
CA GLU A 207 -3.27 1.19 -11.17
C GLU A 207 -3.82 2.11 -10.07
N LEU A 208 -2.95 2.70 -9.25
CA LEU A 208 -3.34 3.69 -8.26
C LEU A 208 -3.94 4.93 -8.94
N LEU A 209 -3.28 5.48 -9.97
CA LEU A 209 -3.81 6.62 -10.72
C LEU A 209 -5.19 6.32 -11.30
N LYS A 210 -5.41 5.17 -11.93
CA LYS A 210 -6.74 4.76 -12.44
C LYS A 210 -7.83 4.80 -11.36
N VAL A 211 -7.50 4.36 -10.16
CA VAL A 211 -8.43 4.38 -9.02
C VAL A 211 -8.69 5.80 -8.52
N LEU A 212 -7.74 6.71 -8.69
CA LEU A 212 -7.85 8.12 -8.29
C LEU A 212 -8.57 8.98 -9.34
N GLU A 213 -8.69 8.48 -10.57
CA GLU A 213 -9.43 9.13 -11.67
C GLU A 213 -10.87 8.64 -11.72
N GLU A 214 -11.82 9.54 -11.76
CA GLU A 214 -13.25 9.30 -11.95
C GLU A 214 -13.68 9.50 -13.41
#